data_c9555dd18b82800a52691079000fe97d
#
_entry.id   c9555dd18b82800a52691079000fe97d
#
_cell.length_a   1.000
_cell.length_b   1.000
_cell.length_c   1.000
_cell.angle_alpha   90.00
_cell.angle_beta   90.00
_cell.angle_gamma   90.00
#
_symmetry.space_group_name_H-M   'P 1'
#
loop_
_entity.id
_entity.type
_entity.pdbx_description
1 polymer ?
#
loop_
_entity_poly.entity_id
_entity_poly.type
_entity_poly.pdbx_seq_one_letter_code
_entity_poly.pdbx_strand_id
1 'polypeptide(L)'
;MTQAATTPARLKLSDMQIGEEARVVEYPEMTEYCERLIRMGLIPGTTIRLERVAPLGDPVEIRFRGYALVLRPSEAACLHLERP
;
A
#
# COMPACT_ATOMS: atom_id res chain seq x y z
N MET A 1 23.48 -11.98 15.62
CA MET A 1 23.01 -11.53 15.29
C MET A 1 22.35 -11.23 14.78
N THR A 2 22.09 -11.36 14.86
CA THR A 2 21.45 -10.97 14.45
C THR A 2 20.76 -10.56 13.90
N GLN A 3 20.47 -10.56 13.78
CA GLN A 3 19.73 -10.08 13.31
C GLN A 3 19.16 -9.71 12.80
N ALA A 4 19.33 -9.72 12.95
CA ALA A 4 18.59 -9.43 12.65
C ALA A 4 18.07 -9.28 11.81
N ALA A 5 18.05 -9.96 11.89
CA ALA A 5 17.34 -9.97 10.81
C ALA A 5 16.59 -8.92 10.45
N THR A 6 16.75 -8.76 9.58
CA THR A 6 16.19 -7.68 9.14
C THR A 6 15.14 -7.99 8.20
N THR A 7 14.09 -8.48 8.73
CA THR A 7 12.86 -8.49 8.00
C THR A 7 12.45 -7.05 7.85
N PRO A 8 12.29 -6.54 6.66
CA PRO A 8 11.82 -5.19 6.49
C PRO A 8 10.48 -5.04 7.18
N ALA A 9 10.31 -3.95 7.87
CA ALA A 9 9.07 -3.70 8.54
C ALA A 9 7.96 -3.60 7.49
N ARG A 10 6.89 -4.33 7.70
CA ARG A 10 5.72 -4.20 6.87
C ARG A 10 5.02 -2.89 7.18
N LEU A 11 4.58 -2.22 6.14
CA LEU A 11 3.83 -0.98 6.27
C LEU A 11 2.41 -1.23 5.83
N LYS A 12 1.51 -0.50 6.44
CA LYS A 12 0.16 -0.39 5.93
C LYS A 12 0.02 0.96 5.26
N LEU A 13 -1.00 1.07 4.43
CA LEU A 13 -1.23 2.32 3.72
C LEU A 13 -1.39 3.47 4.70
N SER A 14 -2.00 3.21 5.85
CA SER A 14 -2.20 4.24 6.87
C SER A 14 -0.91 4.70 7.53
N ASP A 15 0.18 3.97 7.34
CA ASP A 15 1.48 4.35 7.91
C ASP A 15 2.27 5.27 7.00
N MET A 16 1.81 5.50 5.79
CA MET A 16 2.55 6.29 4.82
C MET A 16 2.28 7.77 4.96
N GLN A 17 3.26 8.56 4.59
CA GLN A 17 3.13 10.02 4.54
C GLN A 17 3.05 10.47 3.10
N ILE A 18 2.45 11.63 2.88
CA ILE A 18 2.31 12.18 1.53
C ILE A 18 3.70 12.36 0.92
N GLY A 19 3.84 11.90 -0.32
CA GLY A 19 5.10 11.94 -1.04
C GLY A 19 5.96 10.71 -0.86
N GLU A 20 5.60 9.85 0.09
CA GLU A 20 6.37 8.66 0.37
C GLU A 20 6.05 7.57 -0.65
N GLU A 21 7.05 6.75 -0.97
CA GLU A 21 6.87 5.61 -1.86
C GLU A 21 6.98 4.32 -1.07
N ALA A 22 6.28 3.30 -1.55
CA ALA A 22 6.36 1.98 -0.97
C ALA A 22 6.07 0.96 -2.06
N ARG A 23 6.50 -0.27 -1.84
CA ARG A 23 6.29 -1.35 -2.80
C ARG A 23 5.30 -2.34 -2.23
N VAL A 24 4.37 -2.77 -3.08
CA VAL A 24 3.41 -3.79 -2.70
C VAL A 24 4.16 -5.11 -2.54
N VAL A 25 3.98 -5.77 -1.39
CA VAL A 25 4.68 -7.00 -1.10
C VAL A 25 3.75 -8.19 -1.24
N GLU A 26 2.63 -8.15 -0.54
CA GLU A 26 1.77 -9.33 -0.51
C GLU A 26 0.36 -8.96 -0.03
N TYR A 27 -0.53 -9.88 -0.24
CA TYR A 27 -1.90 -9.80 0.25
C TYR A 27 -2.13 -11.08 1.07
N PRO A 28 -1.82 -11.05 2.37
CA PRO A 28 -1.95 -12.27 3.17
C PRO A 28 -3.37 -12.78 3.28
N GLU A 29 -4.34 -11.88 3.17
CA GLU A 29 -5.74 -12.26 3.13
C GLU A 29 -6.36 -11.69 1.88
N MET A 30 -7.09 -12.52 1.14
CA MET A 30 -7.66 -12.09 -0.12
C MET A 30 -9.14 -11.78 0.07
N THR A 31 -9.43 -10.50 0.25
CA THR A 31 -10.81 -10.02 0.30
C THR A 31 -11.26 -9.60 -1.09
N GLU A 32 -12.55 -9.40 -1.27
CA GLU A 32 -13.07 -8.87 -2.52
C GLU A 32 -12.42 -7.54 -2.88
N TYR A 33 -12.23 -6.71 -1.88
CA TYR A 33 -11.62 -5.41 -2.09
C TYR A 33 -10.20 -5.55 -2.63
N CYS A 34 -9.44 -6.44 -2.03
CA CYS A 34 -8.05 -6.66 -2.43
C CYS A 34 -7.96 -7.32 -3.80
N GLU A 35 -8.88 -8.22 -4.12
CA GLU A 35 -8.94 -8.76 -5.47
C GLU A 35 -9.15 -7.68 -6.51
N ARG A 36 -9.99 -6.70 -6.17
CA ARG A 36 -10.23 -5.59 -7.06
C ARG A 36 -8.98 -4.75 -7.27
N LEU A 37 -8.23 -4.51 -6.18
CA LEU A 37 -6.97 -3.77 -6.28
C LEU A 37 -5.99 -4.48 -7.19
N ILE A 38 -5.90 -5.80 -7.07
CA ILE A 38 -5.00 -6.58 -7.92
C ILE A 38 -5.41 -6.46 -9.38
N ARG A 39 -6.71 -6.52 -9.65
CA ARG A 39 -7.18 -6.38 -11.02
C ARG A 39 -6.90 -5.00 -11.60
N MET A 40 -6.77 -4.00 -10.74
CA MET A 40 -6.42 -2.65 -11.17
C MET A 40 -4.93 -2.47 -11.36
N GLY A 41 -4.13 -3.48 -11.03
CA GLY A 41 -2.69 -3.42 -11.24
C GLY A 41 -1.85 -3.32 -9.99
N LEU A 42 -2.45 -3.32 -8.81
CA LEU A 42 -1.71 -3.27 -7.56
C LEU A 42 -1.22 -4.66 -7.19
N ILE A 43 -0.37 -5.22 -8.03
CA ILE A 43 0.19 -6.55 -7.81
C ILE A 43 1.49 -6.44 -7.02
N PRO A 44 1.93 -7.52 -6.38
CA PRO A 44 3.23 -7.50 -5.68
C PRO A 44 4.34 -7.03 -6.60
N GLY A 45 5.21 -6.19 -6.07
CA GLY A 45 6.30 -5.59 -6.82
C GLY A 45 5.98 -4.21 -7.37
N THR A 46 4.73 -3.79 -7.32
CA THR A 46 4.34 -2.46 -7.79
C THR A 46 4.75 -1.40 -6.78
N THR A 47 5.41 -0.35 -7.26
CA THR A 47 5.73 0.80 -6.40
C THR A 47 4.60 1.80 -6.48
N ILE A 48 4.15 2.24 -5.32
CA ILE A 48 3.11 3.25 -5.22
C ILE A 48 3.66 4.48 -4.53
N ARG A 49 3.01 5.61 -4.74
CA ARG A 49 3.35 6.85 -4.07
C ARG A 49 2.07 7.44 -3.49
N LEU A 50 2.13 7.85 -2.23
CA LEU A 50 0.97 8.47 -1.60
C LEU A 50 0.91 9.93 -2.00
N GLU A 51 -0.19 10.33 -2.65
CA GLU A 51 -0.35 11.68 -3.17
C GLU A 51 -1.21 12.56 -2.28
N ARG A 52 -2.30 12.03 -1.77
CA ARG A 52 -3.25 12.80 -0.98
C ARG A 52 -3.87 11.95 0.10
N VAL A 53 -4.22 12.61 1.20
CA VAL A 53 -4.91 11.97 2.32
C VAL A 53 -6.06 12.88 2.70
N ALA A 54 -7.26 12.32 2.80
CA ALA A 54 -8.42 13.08 3.24
C ALA A 54 -8.21 13.52 4.69
N PRO A 55 -8.90 14.58 5.13
CA PRO A 55 -8.68 15.13 6.47
C PRO A 55 -8.77 14.13 7.61
N LEU A 56 -9.59 13.10 7.47
CA LEU A 56 -9.73 12.08 8.51
C LEU A 56 -8.88 10.85 8.25
N GLY A 57 -8.00 10.91 7.25
CA GLY A 57 -7.12 9.79 6.95
C GLY A 57 -7.69 8.78 5.97
N ASP A 58 -8.93 8.98 5.52
CA ASP A 58 -9.62 8.02 4.66
C ASP A 58 -10.66 8.80 3.86
N PRO A 59 -10.68 8.71 2.53
CA PRO A 59 -9.81 7.88 1.67
C PRO A 59 -8.46 8.53 1.40
N VAL A 60 -7.60 7.79 0.69
CA VAL A 60 -6.32 8.33 0.24
C VAL A 60 -6.22 8.13 -1.26
N GLU A 61 -5.37 8.93 -1.87
CA GLU A 61 -5.07 8.82 -3.30
C GLU A 61 -3.62 8.40 -3.46
N ILE A 62 -3.40 7.35 -4.24
CA ILE A 62 -2.05 6.89 -4.57
C ILE A 62 -1.84 6.98 -6.07
N ARG A 63 -0.57 7.00 -6.46
CA ARG A 63 -0.19 6.92 -7.86
C ARG A 63 0.71 5.72 -8.08
N PHE A 64 0.49 5.05 -9.20
CA PHE A 64 1.37 3.97 -9.64
C PHE A 64 1.23 3.84 -11.15
N ARG A 65 2.38 3.70 -11.81
CA ARG A 65 2.44 3.51 -13.26
C ARG A 65 1.68 4.59 -14.04
N GLY A 66 1.68 5.82 -13.51
CA GLY A 66 1.01 6.91 -14.18
C GLY A 66 -0.47 7.00 -13.92
N TYR A 67 -1.02 6.11 -13.10
CA TYR A 67 -2.44 6.14 -12.74
C TYR A 67 -2.64 6.68 -11.35
N ALA A 68 -3.79 7.30 -11.13
CA ALA A 68 -4.21 7.70 -9.80
C ALA A 68 -5.33 6.79 -9.37
N LEU A 69 -5.28 6.34 -8.13
CA LEU A 69 -6.28 5.45 -7.57
C LEU A 69 -6.64 5.91 -6.18
N VAL A 70 -7.94 6.02 -5.92
CA VAL A 70 -8.44 6.40 -4.60
C VAL A 70 -8.88 5.13 -3.89
N LEU A 71 -8.36 4.93 -2.67
CA LEU A 71 -8.75 3.75 -1.90
C LEU A 71 -8.91 4.10 -0.42
N ARG A 72 -9.51 3.18 0.30
CA ARG A 72 -9.77 3.37 1.72
C ARG A 72 -8.83 2.51 2.54
N PRO A 73 -7.93 3.14 3.30
CA PRO A 73 -7.01 2.36 4.15
C PRO A 73 -7.74 1.40 5.08
N SER A 74 -8.94 1.78 5.54
CA SER A 74 -9.70 0.91 6.43
C SER A 74 -10.11 -0.40 5.74
N GLU A 75 -10.29 -0.39 4.41
CA GLU A 75 -10.65 -1.58 3.67
C GLU A 75 -9.43 -2.26 3.05
N ALA A 76 -8.32 -1.54 2.97
CA ALA A 76 -7.10 -2.03 2.36
C ALA A 76 -6.10 -2.54 3.39
N ALA A 77 -6.58 -2.96 4.56
CA ALA A 77 -5.70 -3.48 5.60
C ALA A 77 -4.99 -4.75 5.15
N CYS A 78 -5.54 -5.43 4.14
CA CYS A 78 -4.92 -6.62 3.57
C CYS A 78 -3.71 -6.30 2.70
N LEU A 79 -3.50 -5.04 2.37
CA LEU A 79 -2.41 -4.63 1.50
C LEU A 79 -1.15 -4.41 2.35
N HIS A 80 -0.14 -5.22 2.13
CA HIS A 80 1.11 -5.10 2.84
C HIS A 80 2.16 -4.47 1.95
N LEU A 81 2.85 -3.49 2.48
CA LEU A 81 3.82 -2.69 1.75
C LEU A 81 5.16 -2.76 2.45
N GLU A 82 6.20 -2.35 1.72
CA GLU A 82 7.52 -2.16 2.32
C GLU A 82 8.16 -0.94 1.69
N ARG A 83 9.05 -0.30 2.42
CA ARG A 83 9.80 0.83 1.86
C ARG A 83 10.78 0.31 0.82
N PRO A 84 10.98 1.08 -0.26
CA PRO A 84 11.89 0.64 -1.33
C PRO A 84 13.32 0.50 -0.86
#